data_696370b8a2efc5621cb0779b9f069517
#
_entry.id   696370b8a2efc5621cb0779b9f069517
#
_cell.length_a   1.000
_cell.length_b   1.000
_cell.length_c   1.000
_cell.angle_alpha   90.00
_cell.angle_beta   90.00
_cell.angle_gamma   90.00
#
_symmetry.space_group_name_H-M   'P 1'
#
loop_
_entity.id
_entity.type
_entity.pdbx_description
1 polymer ?
#
loop_
_entity_poly.entity_id
_entity_poly.type
_entity_poly.pdbx_seq_one_letter_code
_entity_poly.pdbx_strand_id
1 'polypeptide(L)'
;MIAFVILALLPGASSAAKYIEPNENIELFELENIPLPQHSTQQIGKSLITIALRKHDASPANQQATARLLLLAMQLDPQNHRSHEISKALVAGKVPPAAPESQINDSIASVRNYQKLFSNPQAGKQANRLALHIGDALKPLGTHTANQPDKADWRGAISSLEAYQATEKKLPEDKPKKTITPPPPQKNTPVQKSAPHFHLAEQSIFLPIIVQEKNENLETLLNSDPKQENVATAKLASMALKLGPPKAEEAQKYFFSLKTTGAPFGLLNELMPALIKYRQANAPYFHGSISFPDGGFSMRMQQALVSPLALMLEASLANKPLREDLCLLANITRTGKVIEPDDFWQQLAKLREVQNGGRLIVSIDSVELMKQILVYEEPDFFIRWEVIAVSNIKDAVAAGTKRSDEGLLKASRIFSAIQSLATHNNVSQLAADHNVRSGLEQIAELAPEHLSASILLLQGSGNRPIQLNATALRYELLPLIERLKRELASQFEKPDIEGLEKTHEAAREKIDYLEPLVASADEPLHDDVLELANDFRKLALVRKRIQKRPNNQSAQKLAQELYIEMQNRANELNELIANDLKDAPEEPGQDPIGK
;
A
#
# COMPACT_ATOMS: atom_id res chain seq x y z
N MET A 1 -7.43 -70.04 45.63
CA MET A 1 -6.63 -68.82 45.51
C MET A 1 -6.24 -68.69 44.03
N ILE A 2 -7.08 -68.02 43.21
CA ILE A 2 -6.94 -67.94 41.77
C ILE A 2 -6.38 -66.53 41.49
N ALA A 3 -5.15 -66.47 40.99
CA ALA A 3 -4.51 -65.23 40.58
C ALA A 3 -4.97 -64.83 39.16
N PHE A 4 -5.72 -63.75 39.03
CA PHE A 4 -6.04 -63.11 37.77
C PHE A 4 -4.86 -62.28 37.28
N VAL A 5 -4.21 -62.73 36.22
CA VAL A 5 -3.25 -61.92 35.47
C VAL A 5 -4.03 -61.00 34.51
N ILE A 6 -4.10 -59.72 34.83
CA ILE A 6 -4.62 -58.68 33.92
C ILE A 6 -3.50 -58.35 32.95
N LEU A 7 -3.61 -58.83 31.72
CA LEU A 7 -2.78 -58.40 30.57
C LEU A 7 -3.30 -57.03 30.14
N ALA A 8 -2.61 -55.97 30.53
CA ALA A 8 -2.88 -54.61 30.02
C ALA A 8 -2.50 -54.58 28.52
N LEU A 9 -3.52 -54.61 27.66
CA LEU A 9 -3.40 -54.25 26.26
C LEU A 9 -3.02 -52.74 26.19
N LEU A 10 -1.75 -52.44 25.95
CA LEU A 10 -1.29 -51.15 25.50
C LEU A 10 -1.98 -50.86 24.15
N PRO A 11 -2.68 -49.75 24.02
CA PRO A 11 -3.18 -49.37 22.70
C PRO A 11 -1.95 -49.12 21.81
N GLY A 12 -1.89 -49.90 20.71
CA GLY A 12 -0.86 -49.72 19.71
C GLY A 12 -0.73 -48.26 19.32
N ALA A 13 0.48 -47.74 19.40
CA ALA A 13 0.79 -46.42 18.87
C ALA A 13 0.39 -46.43 17.39
N SER A 14 -0.77 -45.89 17.11
CA SER A 14 -1.19 -45.53 15.76
C SER A 14 -0.12 -44.57 15.24
N SER A 15 0.68 -45.02 14.30
CA SER A 15 1.59 -44.18 13.54
C SER A 15 0.76 -43.00 13.00
N ALA A 16 0.89 -41.86 13.64
CA ALA A 16 0.20 -40.65 13.22
C ALA A 16 0.63 -40.34 11.78
N ALA A 17 -0.32 -40.39 10.86
CA ALA A 17 -0.05 -40.12 9.47
C ALA A 17 0.53 -38.69 9.34
N LYS A 18 1.76 -38.59 8.86
CA LYS A 18 2.40 -37.31 8.62
C LYS A 18 1.73 -36.63 7.44
N TYR A 19 1.19 -35.42 7.67
CA TYR A 19 0.66 -34.59 6.61
C TYR A 19 1.78 -34.01 5.75
N ILE A 20 1.49 -33.81 4.47
CA ILE A 20 2.41 -33.23 3.50
C ILE A 20 2.50 -31.72 3.79
N GLU A 21 3.71 -31.21 3.95
CA GLU A 21 3.97 -29.78 4.08
C GLU A 21 3.89 -29.12 2.70
N PRO A 22 3.00 -28.11 2.50
CA PRO A 22 2.94 -27.40 1.23
C PRO A 22 4.13 -26.46 1.07
N ASN A 23 4.61 -26.29 -0.16
CA ASN A 23 5.66 -25.35 -0.48
C ASN A 23 5.05 -23.95 -0.73
N GLU A 24 5.08 -23.10 0.27
CA GLU A 24 4.51 -21.76 0.25
C GLU A 24 5.21 -20.80 -0.74
N ASN A 25 6.43 -21.13 -1.19
CA ASN A 25 7.20 -20.29 -2.12
C ASN A 25 6.75 -20.42 -3.58
N ILE A 26 5.82 -21.30 -3.87
CA ILE A 26 5.30 -21.51 -5.22
C ILE A 26 3.92 -20.88 -5.34
N GLU A 27 3.83 -19.83 -6.14
CA GLU A 27 2.57 -19.18 -6.47
C GLU A 27 1.76 -20.05 -7.42
N LEU A 28 0.55 -20.43 -7.00
CA LEU A 28 -0.42 -21.15 -7.81
C LEU A 28 -1.16 -20.21 -8.77
N PHE A 29 -1.33 -18.97 -8.37
CA PHE A 29 -1.97 -17.88 -9.11
C PHE A 29 -1.41 -16.55 -8.61
N GLU A 30 -1.47 -15.54 -9.43
CA GLU A 30 -1.12 -14.18 -9.06
C GLU A 30 -2.34 -13.57 -8.36
N LEU A 31 -2.28 -13.44 -7.04
CA LEU A 31 -3.40 -12.92 -6.22
C LEU A 31 -3.78 -11.50 -6.66
N GLU A 32 -2.80 -10.72 -7.05
CA GLU A 32 -2.91 -9.35 -7.53
C GLU A 32 -3.80 -9.20 -8.79
N ASN A 33 -3.91 -10.27 -9.58
CA ASN A 33 -4.68 -10.31 -10.82
C ASN A 33 -6.05 -11.01 -10.66
N ILE A 34 -6.54 -11.17 -9.42
CA ILE A 34 -7.88 -11.68 -9.15
C ILE A 34 -8.81 -10.50 -8.84
N PRO A 35 -9.89 -10.30 -9.61
CA PRO A 35 -10.78 -9.14 -9.46
C PRO A 35 -11.70 -9.30 -8.23
N LEU A 36 -11.13 -9.27 -7.03
CA LEU A 36 -11.84 -9.32 -5.76
C LEU A 36 -11.27 -8.34 -4.75
N PRO A 37 -12.15 -7.68 -3.96
CA PRO A 37 -11.71 -6.89 -2.83
C PRO A 37 -11.04 -7.80 -1.77
N GLN A 38 -10.07 -7.27 -1.06
CA GLN A 38 -9.25 -7.99 -0.07
C GLN A 38 -10.10 -8.70 0.99
N HIS A 39 -11.19 -8.09 1.46
CA HIS A 39 -12.07 -8.73 2.43
C HIS A 39 -12.68 -10.03 1.88
N SER A 40 -12.93 -10.10 0.57
CA SER A 40 -13.48 -11.30 -0.08
C SER A 40 -12.42 -12.40 -0.20
N THR A 41 -11.18 -12.07 -0.51
CA THR A 41 -10.08 -13.05 -0.52
C THR A 41 -9.81 -13.59 0.88
N GLN A 42 -9.84 -12.73 1.90
CA GLN A 42 -9.76 -13.13 3.31
C GLN A 42 -10.93 -14.00 3.73
N GLN A 43 -12.15 -13.72 3.27
CA GLN A 43 -13.33 -14.53 3.57
C GLN A 43 -13.21 -15.91 2.93
N ILE A 44 -12.74 -16.00 1.67
CA ILE A 44 -12.47 -17.27 1.00
C ILE A 44 -11.38 -18.03 1.77
N GLY A 45 -10.29 -17.37 2.15
CA GLY A 45 -9.20 -17.94 2.95
C GLY A 45 -9.70 -18.54 4.27
N LYS A 46 -10.51 -17.80 5.03
CA LYS A 46 -11.16 -18.28 6.27
C LYS A 46 -12.06 -19.49 6.02
N SER A 47 -12.84 -19.47 4.94
CA SER A 47 -13.70 -20.59 4.57
C SER A 47 -12.89 -21.84 4.21
N LEU A 48 -11.78 -21.70 3.47
CA LEU A 48 -10.87 -22.78 3.13
C LEU A 48 -10.21 -23.40 4.38
N ILE A 49 -9.81 -22.58 5.35
CA ILE A 49 -9.32 -23.04 6.67
C ILE A 49 -10.38 -23.85 7.40
N THR A 50 -11.63 -23.37 7.43
CA THR A 50 -12.74 -24.09 8.08
C THR A 50 -12.99 -25.45 7.42
N ILE A 51 -12.92 -25.53 6.09
CA ILE A 51 -13.05 -26.78 5.35
C ILE A 51 -11.84 -27.71 5.63
N ALA A 52 -10.64 -27.15 5.75
CA ALA A 52 -9.44 -27.91 6.11
C ALA A 52 -9.52 -28.51 7.53
N LEU A 53 -10.28 -27.88 8.44
CA LEU A 53 -10.53 -28.35 9.81
C LEU A 53 -11.69 -29.37 9.93
N ARG A 54 -12.14 -29.96 8.83
CA ARG A 54 -13.10 -31.07 8.89
C ARG A 54 -12.53 -32.28 9.63
N LYS A 55 -13.38 -33.27 9.94
CA LYS A 55 -12.92 -34.51 10.56
C LYS A 55 -11.82 -35.16 9.68
N HIS A 56 -10.61 -35.21 10.24
CA HIS A 56 -9.47 -35.76 9.54
C HIS A 56 -9.53 -37.29 9.48
N ASP A 57 -9.37 -37.83 8.30
CA ASP A 57 -9.07 -39.24 8.13
C ASP A 57 -7.62 -39.41 7.59
N ALA A 58 -7.03 -40.57 7.86
CA ALA A 58 -5.66 -40.84 7.47
C ALA A 58 -5.51 -41.19 5.97
N SER A 59 -6.58 -41.04 5.16
CA SER A 59 -6.50 -41.38 3.74
C SER A 59 -5.58 -40.38 3.00
N PRO A 60 -4.74 -40.88 2.08
CA PRO A 60 -3.84 -40.04 1.30
C PRO A 60 -4.55 -38.91 0.55
N ALA A 61 -5.74 -39.19 0.03
CA ALA A 61 -6.54 -38.21 -0.70
C ALA A 61 -6.98 -37.03 0.19
N ASN A 62 -7.39 -37.32 1.44
CA ASN A 62 -7.78 -36.31 2.39
C ASN A 62 -6.60 -35.49 2.90
N GLN A 63 -5.44 -36.08 3.12
CA GLN A 63 -4.22 -35.39 3.48
C GLN A 63 -3.80 -34.39 2.40
N GLN A 64 -3.82 -34.84 1.15
CA GLN A 64 -3.51 -33.99 0.00
C GLN A 64 -4.53 -32.86 -0.19
N ALA A 65 -5.82 -33.14 -0.03
CA ALA A 65 -6.87 -32.12 -0.09
C ALA A 65 -6.69 -31.06 1.01
N THR A 66 -6.37 -31.50 2.22
CA THR A 66 -6.12 -30.57 3.35
C THR A 66 -4.90 -29.68 3.08
N ALA A 67 -3.80 -30.23 2.58
CA ALA A 67 -2.62 -29.46 2.21
C ALA A 67 -2.93 -28.42 1.11
N ARG A 68 -3.72 -28.80 0.09
CA ARG A 68 -4.17 -27.89 -0.97
C ARG A 68 -5.04 -26.77 -0.44
N LEU A 69 -6.02 -27.07 0.43
CA LEU A 69 -6.90 -26.06 1.03
C LEU A 69 -6.12 -25.06 1.90
N LEU A 70 -5.17 -25.54 2.69
CA LEU A 70 -4.33 -24.67 3.53
C LEU A 70 -3.40 -23.79 2.68
N LEU A 71 -2.79 -24.35 1.63
CA LEU A 71 -1.95 -23.55 0.71
C LEU A 71 -2.75 -22.46 0.01
N LEU A 72 -3.94 -22.78 -0.50
CA LEU A 72 -4.83 -21.77 -1.08
C LEU A 72 -5.22 -20.70 -0.07
N ALA A 73 -5.52 -21.09 1.19
CA ALA A 73 -5.83 -20.14 2.24
C ALA A 73 -4.64 -19.22 2.57
N MET A 74 -3.41 -19.75 2.60
CA MET A 74 -2.18 -18.97 2.83
C MET A 74 -1.92 -17.98 1.70
N GLN A 75 -2.20 -18.35 0.45
CA GLN A 75 -2.01 -17.47 -0.70
C GLN A 75 -3.12 -16.41 -0.83
N LEU A 76 -4.36 -16.74 -0.45
CA LEU A 76 -5.50 -15.79 -0.47
C LEU A 76 -5.52 -14.83 0.73
N ASP A 77 -4.97 -15.25 1.86
CA ASP A 77 -4.87 -14.46 3.09
C ASP A 77 -3.50 -14.68 3.75
N PRO A 78 -2.42 -14.11 3.19
CA PRO A 78 -1.06 -14.31 3.70
C PRO A 78 -0.85 -13.79 5.12
N GLN A 79 -1.74 -12.92 5.61
CA GLN A 79 -1.69 -12.38 6.96
C GLN A 79 -2.32 -13.30 8.00
N ASN A 80 -3.01 -14.34 7.57
CA ASN A 80 -3.71 -15.26 8.44
C ASN A 80 -2.77 -16.33 9.01
N HIS A 81 -2.15 -16.04 10.15
CA HIS A 81 -1.24 -16.96 10.82
C HIS A 81 -1.89 -18.32 11.17
N ARG A 82 -3.21 -18.40 11.27
CA ARG A 82 -3.94 -19.61 11.64
C ARG A 82 -3.75 -20.73 10.60
N SER A 83 -3.68 -20.41 9.31
CA SER A 83 -3.42 -21.41 8.26
C SER A 83 -2.04 -22.05 8.41
N HIS A 84 -1.02 -21.24 8.72
CA HIS A 84 0.35 -21.71 8.98
C HIS A 84 0.45 -22.54 10.26
N GLU A 85 -0.24 -22.15 11.33
CA GLU A 85 -0.26 -22.89 12.59
C GLU A 85 -0.91 -24.25 12.42
N ILE A 86 -2.04 -24.32 11.70
CA ILE A 86 -2.73 -25.58 11.41
C ILE A 86 -1.84 -26.49 10.55
N SER A 87 -1.21 -25.96 9.50
CA SER A 87 -0.30 -26.71 8.65
C SER A 87 0.86 -27.30 9.46
N LYS A 88 1.53 -26.49 10.28
CA LYS A 88 2.61 -26.95 11.18
C LYS A 88 2.14 -27.99 12.19
N ALA A 89 0.95 -27.82 12.75
CA ALA A 89 0.39 -28.78 13.71
C ALA A 89 0.14 -30.15 13.03
N LEU A 90 -0.46 -30.15 11.84
CA LEU A 90 -0.73 -31.37 11.08
C LEU A 90 0.55 -32.10 10.64
N VAL A 91 1.55 -31.35 10.16
CA VAL A 91 2.88 -31.92 9.82
C VAL A 91 3.56 -32.53 11.05
N ALA A 92 3.38 -31.91 12.23
CA ALA A 92 3.88 -32.43 13.51
C ALA A 92 3.03 -33.60 14.07
N GLY A 93 2.01 -34.06 13.34
CA GLY A 93 1.10 -35.13 13.78
C GLY A 93 0.07 -34.69 14.84
N LYS A 94 -0.08 -33.40 15.07
CA LYS A 94 -1.09 -32.84 15.98
C LYS A 94 -2.33 -32.46 15.20
N VAL A 95 -3.41 -33.24 15.36
CA VAL A 95 -4.68 -32.96 14.69
C VAL A 95 -5.45 -31.90 15.46
N PRO A 96 -5.72 -30.72 14.88
CA PRO A 96 -6.52 -29.69 15.51
C PRO A 96 -7.98 -30.14 15.65
N PRO A 97 -8.77 -29.55 16.58
CA PRO A 97 -10.17 -29.90 16.76
C PRO A 97 -10.96 -29.62 15.47
N ALA A 98 -11.84 -30.54 15.12
CA ALA A 98 -12.68 -30.41 13.94
C ALA A 98 -13.68 -29.25 14.10
N ALA A 99 -13.90 -28.49 13.03
CA ALA A 99 -14.94 -27.47 12.98
C ALA A 99 -16.34 -28.14 12.96
N PRO A 100 -17.39 -27.45 13.44
CA PRO A 100 -18.76 -27.93 13.35
C PRO A 100 -19.18 -28.20 11.90
N GLU A 101 -19.94 -29.27 11.67
CA GLU A 101 -20.33 -29.70 10.32
C GLU A 101 -21.19 -28.65 9.58
N SER A 102 -22.03 -27.91 10.30
CA SER A 102 -22.79 -26.79 9.74
C SER A 102 -21.87 -25.70 9.18
N GLN A 103 -20.82 -25.30 9.92
CA GLN A 103 -19.84 -24.31 9.47
C GLN A 103 -19.03 -24.78 8.27
N ILE A 104 -18.71 -26.07 8.21
CA ILE A 104 -18.02 -26.69 7.08
C ILE A 104 -18.90 -26.61 5.83
N ASN A 105 -20.17 -26.98 5.94
CA ASN A 105 -21.13 -26.94 4.83
C ASN A 105 -21.37 -25.53 4.31
N ASP A 106 -21.52 -24.56 5.21
CA ASP A 106 -21.64 -23.12 4.86
C ASP A 106 -20.39 -22.60 4.16
N SER A 107 -19.22 -23.01 4.65
CA SER A 107 -17.93 -22.64 4.04
C SER A 107 -17.75 -23.27 2.65
N ILE A 108 -18.17 -24.53 2.46
CA ILE A 108 -18.16 -25.18 1.14
C ILE A 108 -19.10 -24.46 0.18
N ALA A 109 -20.30 -24.10 0.63
CA ALA A 109 -21.26 -23.36 -0.20
C ALA A 109 -20.71 -21.99 -0.61
N SER A 110 -20.13 -21.24 0.33
CA SER A 110 -19.48 -19.95 0.08
C SER A 110 -18.36 -20.07 -0.96
N VAL A 111 -17.40 -20.97 -0.75
CA VAL A 111 -16.25 -21.16 -1.66
C VAL A 111 -16.71 -21.59 -3.05
N ARG A 112 -17.76 -22.42 -3.16
CA ARG A 112 -18.35 -22.81 -4.45
C ARG A 112 -19.00 -21.65 -5.20
N ASN A 113 -19.62 -20.73 -4.49
CA ASN A 113 -20.18 -19.53 -5.13
C ASN A 113 -19.07 -18.70 -5.78
N TYR A 114 -17.97 -18.51 -5.08
CA TYR A 114 -16.78 -17.85 -5.65
C TYR A 114 -16.16 -18.65 -6.79
N GLN A 115 -16.05 -19.98 -6.66
CA GLN A 115 -15.57 -20.83 -7.74
C GLN A 115 -16.39 -20.66 -9.02
N LYS A 116 -17.74 -20.62 -8.93
CA LYS A 116 -18.62 -20.39 -10.07
C LYS A 116 -18.39 -19.02 -10.70
N LEU A 117 -18.24 -17.99 -9.87
CA LEU A 117 -17.97 -16.63 -10.32
C LEU A 117 -16.66 -16.57 -11.11
N PHE A 118 -15.62 -17.21 -10.60
CA PHE A 118 -14.29 -17.22 -11.23
C PHE A 118 -14.16 -18.16 -12.43
N SER A 119 -15.05 -19.12 -12.57
CA SER A 119 -15.11 -19.98 -13.76
C SER A 119 -15.70 -19.28 -14.99
N ASN A 120 -16.18 -18.05 -14.84
CA ASN A 120 -16.64 -17.24 -15.96
C ASN A 120 -15.41 -16.82 -16.80
N PRO A 121 -15.40 -17.00 -18.15
CA PRO A 121 -14.31 -16.54 -19.00
C PRO A 121 -13.97 -15.05 -18.88
N GLN A 122 -14.94 -14.23 -18.47
CA GLN A 122 -14.77 -12.79 -18.25
C GLN A 122 -14.06 -12.44 -16.93
N ALA A 123 -13.93 -13.39 -15.99
CA ALA A 123 -13.28 -13.16 -14.70
C ALA A 123 -11.76 -13.03 -14.78
N GLY A 124 -11.16 -13.25 -15.96
CA GLY A 124 -9.74 -13.16 -16.17
C GLY A 124 -8.96 -14.46 -15.89
N LYS A 125 -7.74 -14.53 -16.42
CA LYS A 125 -6.91 -15.75 -16.43
C LYS A 125 -6.57 -16.25 -15.02
N GLN A 126 -6.24 -15.36 -14.09
CA GLN A 126 -5.84 -15.73 -12.72
C GLN A 126 -7.02 -16.18 -11.87
N ALA A 127 -8.17 -15.52 -11.99
CA ALA A 127 -9.40 -15.96 -11.35
C ALA A 127 -9.83 -17.35 -11.84
N ASN A 128 -9.71 -17.63 -13.13
CA ASN A 128 -9.98 -18.96 -13.69
C ASN A 128 -8.99 -20.01 -13.13
N ARG A 129 -7.70 -19.68 -12.96
CA ARG A 129 -6.72 -20.56 -12.31
C ARG A 129 -7.10 -20.84 -10.86
N LEU A 130 -7.47 -19.81 -10.09
CA LEU A 130 -7.95 -19.99 -8.72
C LEU A 130 -9.19 -20.89 -8.67
N ALA A 131 -10.15 -20.73 -9.57
CA ALA A 131 -11.33 -21.59 -9.65
C ALA A 131 -10.97 -23.06 -9.89
N LEU A 132 -9.99 -23.32 -10.77
CA LEU A 132 -9.47 -24.67 -11.02
C LEU A 132 -8.82 -25.27 -9.76
N HIS A 133 -7.98 -24.49 -9.06
CA HIS A 133 -7.32 -24.94 -7.83
C HIS A 133 -8.32 -25.21 -6.71
N ILE A 134 -9.33 -24.35 -6.52
CA ILE A 134 -10.41 -24.57 -5.57
C ILE A 134 -11.18 -25.84 -5.90
N GLY A 135 -11.58 -26.02 -7.16
CA GLY A 135 -12.31 -27.21 -7.60
C GLY A 135 -11.55 -28.50 -7.37
N ASP A 136 -10.24 -28.50 -7.70
CA ASP A 136 -9.39 -29.67 -7.53
C ASP A 136 -9.08 -29.97 -6.04
N ALA A 137 -9.00 -28.96 -5.19
CA ALA A 137 -8.87 -29.12 -3.73
C ALA A 137 -10.15 -29.68 -3.08
N LEU A 138 -11.34 -29.31 -3.58
CA LEU A 138 -12.63 -29.77 -3.06
C LEU A 138 -13.07 -31.14 -3.60
N LYS A 139 -12.52 -31.60 -4.74
CA LYS A 139 -12.90 -32.86 -5.40
C LYS A 139 -12.82 -34.09 -4.50
N PRO A 140 -11.73 -34.33 -3.72
CA PRO A 140 -11.63 -35.48 -2.84
C PRO A 140 -12.66 -35.50 -1.71
N LEU A 141 -13.36 -34.37 -1.47
CA LEU A 141 -14.36 -34.24 -0.42
C LEU A 141 -15.79 -34.67 -0.85
N GLY A 142 -15.90 -35.31 -2.02
CA GLY A 142 -17.20 -35.77 -2.56
C GLY A 142 -18.10 -34.62 -3.07
N THR A 143 -17.57 -33.43 -3.20
CA THR A 143 -18.31 -32.23 -3.58
C THR A 143 -18.24 -32.00 -5.10
N HIS A 144 -18.71 -32.97 -5.91
CA HIS A 144 -18.65 -32.86 -7.36
C HIS A 144 -19.50 -31.74 -7.96
N THR A 145 -18.90 -30.91 -8.84
CA THR A 145 -19.60 -30.11 -9.85
C THR A 145 -19.44 -30.79 -11.21
N ALA A 146 -20.53 -30.96 -11.93
CA ALA A 146 -20.62 -31.81 -13.13
C ALA A 146 -19.79 -31.32 -14.35
N ASN A 147 -19.22 -30.12 -14.34
CA ASN A 147 -18.42 -29.55 -15.43
C ASN A 147 -17.09 -29.04 -14.87
N GLN A 148 -16.11 -29.93 -14.70
CA GLN A 148 -14.76 -29.51 -14.37
C GLN A 148 -13.88 -29.57 -15.61
N PRO A 149 -13.35 -28.42 -16.07
CA PRO A 149 -12.24 -28.39 -17.02
C PRO A 149 -10.96 -28.89 -16.36
N ASP A 150 -9.89 -28.91 -17.10
CA ASP A 150 -8.58 -29.48 -16.80
C ASP A 150 -8.09 -29.42 -15.35
N LYS A 151 -7.25 -30.41 -14.97
CA LYS A 151 -6.65 -30.49 -13.64
C LYS A 151 -5.77 -29.28 -13.35
N ALA A 152 -5.90 -28.70 -12.16
CA ALA A 152 -5.01 -27.65 -11.67
C ALA A 152 -3.56 -28.17 -11.59
N ASP A 153 -2.60 -27.29 -11.91
CA ASP A 153 -1.17 -27.60 -11.83
C ASP A 153 -0.61 -27.29 -10.44
N TRP A 154 -0.38 -28.34 -9.66
CA TRP A 154 0.19 -28.29 -8.31
C TRP A 154 1.70 -28.58 -8.27
N ARG A 155 2.38 -28.64 -9.44
CA ARG A 155 3.78 -29.04 -9.52
C ARG A 155 4.67 -28.18 -8.63
N GLY A 156 5.42 -28.82 -7.76
CA GLY A 156 6.36 -28.17 -6.84
C GLY A 156 5.72 -27.52 -5.60
N ALA A 157 4.40 -27.22 -5.63
CA ALA A 157 3.70 -26.62 -4.50
C ALA A 157 3.25 -27.67 -3.48
N ILE A 158 2.84 -28.86 -3.96
CA ILE A 158 2.49 -30.00 -3.12
C ILE A 158 3.12 -31.25 -3.74
N SER A 159 3.95 -31.96 -2.97
CA SER A 159 4.53 -33.23 -3.40
C SER A 159 3.43 -34.26 -3.58
N SER A 160 3.59 -35.14 -4.58
CA SER A 160 2.72 -36.29 -4.68
C SER A 160 2.98 -37.25 -3.49
N LEU A 161 1.95 -37.88 -2.99
CA LEU A 161 2.09 -38.83 -1.87
C LEU A 161 3.04 -39.98 -2.22
N GLU A 162 3.09 -40.39 -3.49
CA GLU A 162 4.00 -41.40 -4.02
C GLU A 162 5.46 -40.95 -3.97
N ALA A 163 5.75 -39.68 -4.28
CA ALA A 163 7.10 -39.13 -4.16
C ALA A 163 7.53 -39.04 -2.68
N TYR A 164 6.60 -38.70 -1.79
CA TYR A 164 6.86 -38.63 -0.35
C TYR A 164 7.13 -40.02 0.25
N GLN A 165 6.32 -41.04 -0.08
CA GLN A 165 6.54 -42.42 0.34
C GLN A 165 7.80 -43.02 -0.25
N ALA A 166 8.19 -42.65 -1.46
CA ALA A 166 9.44 -43.09 -2.09
C ALA A 166 10.67 -42.47 -1.40
N THR A 167 10.54 -41.27 -0.84
CA THR A 167 11.62 -40.61 -0.10
C THR A 167 11.80 -41.24 1.30
N GLU A 168 10.71 -41.63 1.97
CA GLU A 168 10.78 -42.35 3.25
C GLU A 168 11.39 -43.75 3.10
N LYS A 169 11.11 -44.44 2.00
CA LYS A 169 11.70 -45.81 1.73
C LYS A 169 13.17 -45.76 1.33
N LYS A 170 13.74 -44.60 1.04
CA LYS A 170 15.16 -44.44 0.67
C LYS A 170 16.06 -43.94 1.80
N LEU A 171 15.60 -43.89 3.05
CA LEU A 171 16.54 -43.77 4.16
C LEU A 171 17.40 -45.06 4.21
N PRO A 172 18.73 -44.94 4.09
CA PRO A 172 19.59 -46.13 4.10
C PRO A 172 19.49 -46.84 5.45
N GLU A 173 19.21 -48.14 5.42
CA GLU A 173 19.45 -48.99 6.58
C GLU A 173 20.91 -48.81 7.02
N ASP A 174 21.09 -48.41 8.26
CA ASP A 174 22.39 -48.22 8.89
C ASP A 174 23.19 -49.57 8.80
N LYS A 175 24.10 -49.62 7.84
CA LYS A 175 25.13 -50.64 7.87
C LYS A 175 26.08 -50.30 9.02
N PRO A 176 26.47 -51.27 9.85
CA PRO A 176 27.33 -51.03 11.00
C PRO A 176 28.65 -50.42 10.53
N LYS A 177 28.89 -49.20 10.97
CA LYS A 177 30.13 -48.42 10.72
C LYS A 177 31.29 -49.15 11.33
N LYS A 178 32.29 -49.53 10.49
CA LYS A 178 33.64 -49.85 10.94
C LYS A 178 34.15 -48.68 11.83
N THR A 179 34.54 -49.04 13.04
CA THR A 179 35.17 -48.15 14.01
C THR A 179 36.47 -47.57 13.43
N ILE A 180 36.41 -46.34 12.96
CA ILE A 180 37.61 -45.55 12.61
C ILE A 180 37.94 -44.75 13.84
N THR A 181 39.09 -45.00 14.44
CA THR A 181 39.65 -44.23 15.56
C THR A 181 39.74 -42.74 15.18
N PRO A 182 39.12 -41.84 15.92
CA PRO A 182 39.18 -40.43 15.59
C PRO A 182 40.59 -39.88 15.81
N PRO A 183 41.10 -38.99 14.92
CA PRO A 183 42.29 -38.20 15.18
C PRO A 183 42.06 -37.29 16.37
N PRO A 184 43.14 -36.90 17.10
CA PRO A 184 43.01 -36.08 18.32
C PRO A 184 42.29 -34.73 18.02
N PRO A 185 41.50 -34.22 18.94
CA PRO A 185 40.70 -33.02 18.72
C PRO A 185 41.62 -31.82 18.49
N GLN A 186 41.63 -31.29 17.27
CA GLN A 186 42.09 -29.95 17.02
C GLN A 186 41.18 -29.01 17.82
N LYS A 187 41.78 -28.23 18.72
CA LYS A 187 41.11 -27.13 19.41
C LYS A 187 40.49 -26.20 18.37
N ASN A 188 39.20 -26.41 18.07
CA ASN A 188 38.39 -25.44 17.34
C ASN A 188 38.33 -24.18 18.21
N THR A 189 39.22 -23.24 17.93
CA THR A 189 39.00 -21.84 18.32
C THR A 189 37.62 -21.49 17.74
N PRO A 190 36.65 -21.02 18.56
CA PRO A 190 35.39 -20.56 18.03
C PRO A 190 35.68 -19.45 17.04
N VAL A 191 35.38 -19.69 15.76
CA VAL A 191 35.33 -18.62 14.77
C VAL A 191 34.27 -17.67 15.29
N GLN A 192 34.72 -16.62 15.95
CA GLN A 192 33.90 -15.47 16.27
C GLN A 192 33.38 -14.99 14.91
N LYS A 193 32.10 -15.34 14.60
CA LYS A 193 31.40 -14.67 13.51
C LYS A 193 31.50 -13.19 13.88
N SER A 194 32.37 -12.47 13.16
CA SER A 194 32.49 -11.02 13.30
C SER A 194 31.08 -10.45 13.20
N ALA A 195 30.66 -9.72 14.22
CA ALA A 195 29.41 -9.02 14.21
C ALA A 195 29.35 -8.22 12.89
N PRO A 196 28.20 -8.24 12.19
CA PRO A 196 28.11 -7.51 10.94
C PRO A 196 28.47 -6.05 11.22
N HIS A 197 29.55 -5.59 10.62
CA HIS A 197 29.95 -4.19 10.71
C HIS A 197 28.96 -3.39 9.87
N PHE A 198 27.94 -2.81 10.52
CA PHE A 198 27.12 -1.79 9.89
C PHE A 198 27.96 -0.52 9.70
N HIS A 199 28.66 -0.43 8.57
CA HIS A 199 29.41 0.77 8.17
C HIS A 199 28.47 1.86 7.62
N LEU A 200 27.26 1.99 8.16
CA LEU A 200 26.24 2.79 7.54
C LEU A 200 26.24 4.20 8.11
N ALA A 201 26.52 5.13 7.21
CA ALA A 201 26.18 6.52 7.43
C ALA A 201 24.68 6.66 7.71
N GLU A 202 24.31 7.65 8.49
CA GLU A 202 22.91 8.04 8.67
C GLU A 202 22.33 8.38 7.29
N GLN A 203 21.21 7.73 6.92
CA GLN A 203 20.46 8.02 5.69
C GLN A 203 19.43 9.08 6.01
N SER A 204 19.20 10.00 5.09
CA SER A 204 18.15 11.02 5.23
C SER A 204 17.33 11.14 3.96
N ILE A 205 16.07 11.52 4.11
CA ILE A 205 15.12 11.72 3.01
C ILE A 205 14.10 12.79 3.41
N PHE A 206 13.64 13.56 2.44
CA PHE A 206 12.47 14.42 2.59
C PHE A 206 11.21 13.66 2.17
N LEU A 207 10.10 13.97 2.82
CA LEU A 207 8.79 13.44 2.48
C LEU A 207 7.73 14.52 2.73
N PRO A 208 6.76 14.67 1.83
CA PRO A 208 5.55 15.43 2.12
C PRO A 208 4.67 14.58 3.06
N ILE A 209 4.20 15.18 4.13
CA ILE A 209 3.31 14.55 5.10
C ILE A 209 2.08 15.43 5.29
N ILE A 210 0.92 14.80 5.40
CA ILE A 210 -0.33 15.46 5.73
C ILE A 210 -0.50 15.49 7.24
N VAL A 211 -0.51 16.67 7.81
CA VAL A 211 -0.69 16.89 9.24
C VAL A 211 -2.12 17.33 9.49
N GLN A 212 -2.90 16.52 10.20
CA GLN A 212 -4.15 17.00 10.77
C GLN A 212 -3.80 17.75 12.06
N GLU A 213 -3.76 19.05 12.02
CA GLU A 213 -3.59 19.89 13.22
C GLU A 213 -4.86 19.81 14.07
N LYS A 214 -4.93 18.82 14.97
CA LYS A 214 -5.86 18.92 16.11
C LYS A 214 -5.23 19.86 17.12
N ASN A 215 -5.92 20.94 17.41
CA ASN A 215 -5.62 21.77 18.59
C ASN A 215 -5.68 20.88 19.85
N GLU A 216 -4.51 20.44 20.36
CA GLU A 216 -4.41 19.48 21.46
C GLU A 216 -4.49 20.11 22.86
N ASN A 217 -4.66 21.43 22.98
CA ASN A 217 -4.88 22.05 24.28
C ASN A 217 -6.35 21.95 24.68
N LEU A 218 -6.65 21.17 25.70
CA LEU A 218 -7.99 21.03 26.27
C LEU A 218 -8.59 22.41 26.69
N GLU A 219 -7.75 23.37 27.08
CA GLU A 219 -8.14 24.77 27.36
C GLU A 219 -8.48 25.55 26.09
N THR A 220 -7.83 25.24 24.97
CA THR A 220 -8.16 25.82 23.66
C THR A 220 -9.44 25.18 23.09
N LEU A 221 -9.72 23.92 23.41
CA LEU A 221 -10.98 23.23 23.03
C LEU A 221 -12.21 23.81 23.74
N LEU A 222 -12.05 24.34 24.96
CA LEU A 222 -13.15 24.97 25.70
C LEU A 222 -13.35 26.45 25.36
N ASN A 223 -12.32 27.08 24.80
CA ASN A 223 -12.32 28.52 24.45
C ASN A 223 -12.11 28.80 22.97
N SER A 224 -11.86 27.79 22.13
CA SER A 224 -11.69 28.01 20.70
C SER A 224 -13.05 28.20 20.04
N ASP A 225 -13.16 29.28 19.31
CA ASP A 225 -14.19 29.49 18.31
C ASP A 225 -14.29 28.23 17.45
N PRO A 226 -15.46 27.58 17.33
CA PRO A 226 -15.63 26.36 16.52
C PRO A 226 -15.26 26.54 15.04
N LYS A 227 -14.81 27.72 14.67
CA LYS A 227 -14.34 28.12 13.34
C LYS A 227 -12.86 27.83 13.06
N GLN A 228 -12.05 27.37 14.03
CA GLN A 228 -10.69 26.92 13.70
C GLN A 228 -10.75 25.52 13.09
N GLU A 229 -10.83 25.52 11.78
CA GLU A 229 -10.81 24.33 10.93
C GLU A 229 -9.57 23.48 11.25
N ASN A 230 -9.80 22.17 11.48
CA ASN A 230 -8.77 21.15 11.34
C ASN A 230 -8.44 21.01 9.84
N VAL A 231 -7.77 22.00 9.29
CA VAL A 231 -7.32 21.94 7.90
C VAL A 231 -6.15 20.98 7.86
N ALA A 232 -6.33 19.87 7.15
CA ALA A 232 -5.22 19.00 6.85
C ALA A 232 -4.19 19.80 6.03
N THR A 233 -3.05 20.12 6.65
CA THR A 233 -1.97 20.83 5.97
C THR A 233 -0.86 19.87 5.61
N ALA A 234 -0.45 19.86 4.35
CA ALA A 234 0.73 19.13 3.94
C ALA A 234 2.00 19.89 4.36
N LYS A 235 2.96 19.20 4.96
CA LYS A 235 4.28 19.73 5.35
C LYS A 235 5.38 18.89 4.75
N LEU A 236 6.48 19.53 4.34
CA LEU A 236 7.71 18.81 3.98
C LEU A 236 8.47 18.53 5.28
N ALA A 237 8.74 17.26 5.55
CA ALA A 237 9.50 16.82 6.71
C ALA A 237 10.79 16.13 6.29
N SER A 238 11.85 16.33 7.07
CA SER A 238 13.09 15.56 6.95
C SER A 238 13.09 14.41 7.95
N MET A 239 13.40 13.20 7.48
CA MET A 239 13.55 12.02 8.29
C MET A 239 14.93 11.42 8.08
N ALA A 240 15.57 10.96 9.16
CA ALA A 240 16.84 10.26 9.09
C ALA A 240 16.78 8.92 9.81
N LEU A 241 17.43 7.91 9.23
CA LEU A 241 17.57 6.56 9.75
C LEU A 241 19.05 6.23 9.95
N LYS A 242 19.41 5.76 11.14
CA LYS A 242 20.70 5.18 11.45
C LYS A 242 20.53 3.73 11.93
N LEU A 243 21.17 2.79 11.25
CA LEU A 243 21.20 1.39 11.69
C LEU A 243 22.39 1.17 12.63
N GLY A 244 22.16 0.35 13.66
CA GLY A 244 23.17 -0.06 14.62
C GLY A 244 22.99 -1.53 15.01
N PRO A 245 23.91 -2.11 15.80
CA PRO A 245 23.76 -3.46 16.31
C PRO A 245 22.51 -3.52 17.21
N PRO A 246 21.83 -4.68 17.27
CA PRO A 246 20.70 -4.85 18.18
C PRO A 246 21.15 -4.69 19.63
N LYS A 247 20.30 -4.11 20.47
CA LYS A 247 20.55 -4.06 21.92
C LYS A 247 20.50 -5.47 22.50
N ALA A 248 21.17 -5.71 23.63
CA ALA A 248 21.25 -7.03 24.24
C ALA A 248 19.87 -7.67 24.52
N GLU A 249 18.90 -6.86 24.91
CA GLU A 249 17.51 -7.28 25.15
C GLU A 249 16.73 -7.58 23.86
N GLU A 250 17.23 -7.13 22.70
CA GLU A 250 16.60 -7.21 21.40
C GLU A 250 17.46 -8.01 20.40
N ALA A 251 18.39 -8.82 20.89
CA ALA A 251 19.44 -9.46 20.08
C ALA A 251 18.95 -10.32 18.91
N GLN A 252 17.65 -10.68 18.90
CA GLN A 252 17.02 -11.48 17.84
C GLN A 252 15.80 -10.76 17.22
N LYS A 253 15.83 -9.43 17.17
CA LYS A 253 14.71 -8.65 16.62
C LYS A 253 15.21 -7.48 15.78
N TYR A 254 14.42 -7.11 14.77
CA TYR A 254 14.48 -5.82 14.12
C TYR A 254 13.69 -4.84 14.97
N PHE A 255 14.31 -3.75 15.39
CA PHE A 255 13.66 -2.79 16.29
C PHE A 255 13.91 -1.36 15.85
N PHE A 256 12.86 -0.54 15.86
CA PHE A 256 12.91 0.87 15.48
C PHE A 256 12.44 1.75 16.64
N SER A 257 13.20 2.79 16.91
CA SER A 257 12.88 3.76 17.97
C SER A 257 13.27 5.19 17.57
N LEU A 258 12.67 6.16 18.27
CA LEU A 258 13.11 7.54 18.19
C LEU A 258 14.52 7.69 18.77
N LYS A 259 15.40 8.36 18.04
CA LYS A 259 16.80 8.62 18.46
C LYS A 259 16.86 9.45 19.76
N THR A 260 15.94 10.41 19.91
CA THR A 260 15.94 11.36 21.05
C THR A 260 15.45 10.77 22.35
N THR A 261 14.39 9.96 22.31
CA THR A 261 13.72 9.44 23.52
C THR A 261 13.88 7.95 23.71
N GLY A 262 14.33 7.22 22.69
CA GLY A 262 14.31 5.76 22.69
C GLY A 262 12.91 5.15 22.61
N ALA A 263 11.85 5.98 22.46
CA ALA A 263 10.49 5.49 22.38
C ALA A 263 10.29 4.58 21.15
N PRO A 264 9.68 3.39 21.31
CA PRO A 264 9.46 2.46 20.21
C PRO A 264 8.40 2.99 19.24
N PHE A 265 8.62 2.71 17.93
CA PHE A 265 7.58 2.91 16.92
C PHE A 265 6.72 1.66 16.81
N GLY A 266 5.54 1.65 17.45
CA GLY A 266 4.66 0.49 17.52
C GLY A 266 4.36 -0.11 16.14
N LEU A 267 3.77 0.67 15.24
CA LEU A 267 3.40 0.23 13.89
C LEU A 267 4.61 -0.23 13.07
N LEU A 268 5.73 0.51 13.08
CA LEU A 268 6.93 0.14 12.33
C LEU A 268 7.57 -1.15 12.88
N ASN A 269 7.57 -1.34 14.20
CA ASN A 269 8.07 -2.57 14.82
C ASN A 269 7.18 -3.78 14.52
N GLU A 270 5.92 -3.56 14.22
CA GLU A 270 4.99 -4.61 13.78
C GLU A 270 5.17 -4.97 12.31
N LEU A 271 5.21 -3.98 11.43
CA LEU A 271 5.20 -4.17 9.97
C LEU A 271 6.59 -4.47 9.38
N MET A 272 7.61 -3.74 9.81
CA MET A 272 8.94 -3.82 9.19
C MET A 272 9.63 -5.18 9.32
N PRO A 273 9.50 -5.96 10.42
CA PRO A 273 10.08 -7.29 10.49
C PRO A 273 9.56 -8.24 9.40
N ALA A 274 8.27 -8.16 9.09
CA ALA A 274 7.67 -8.97 8.03
C ALA A 274 8.22 -8.56 6.65
N LEU A 275 8.31 -7.25 6.37
CA LEU A 275 8.89 -6.71 5.14
C LEU A 275 10.35 -7.13 4.97
N ILE A 276 11.17 -6.97 6.02
CA ILE A 276 12.59 -7.35 5.98
C ILE A 276 12.73 -8.84 5.70
N LYS A 277 11.98 -9.68 6.41
CA LYS A 277 12.01 -11.13 6.22
C LYS A 277 11.57 -11.53 4.81
N TYR A 278 10.57 -10.86 4.26
CA TYR A 278 10.10 -11.13 2.90
C TYR A 278 11.13 -10.76 1.85
N ARG A 279 11.77 -9.58 1.98
CA ARG A 279 12.68 -9.04 0.97
C ARG A 279 14.13 -9.46 1.15
N GLN A 280 14.57 -9.67 2.40
CA GLN A 280 15.97 -9.90 2.77
C GLN A 280 16.06 -10.95 3.87
N ALA A 281 15.69 -12.19 3.54
CA ALA A 281 15.59 -13.30 4.50
C ALA A 281 16.86 -13.53 5.35
N ASN A 282 18.03 -13.08 4.87
CA ASN A 282 19.32 -13.22 5.57
C ASN A 282 19.84 -11.90 6.16
N ALA A 283 19.03 -10.84 6.22
CA ALA A 283 19.46 -9.59 6.84
C ALA A 283 19.79 -9.83 8.33
N PRO A 284 20.94 -9.32 8.82
CA PRO A 284 21.28 -9.41 10.22
C PRO A 284 20.30 -8.57 11.04
N TYR A 285 20.00 -8.98 12.27
CA TYR A 285 19.20 -8.16 13.18
C TYR A 285 19.88 -6.84 13.49
N PHE A 286 19.11 -5.78 13.61
CA PHE A 286 19.61 -4.42 13.86
C PHE A 286 18.64 -3.60 14.69
N HIS A 287 19.15 -2.51 15.26
CA HIS A 287 18.37 -1.43 15.85
C HIS A 287 18.39 -0.21 14.93
N GLY A 288 17.21 0.22 14.46
CA GLY A 288 17.04 1.42 13.66
C GLY A 288 16.68 2.62 14.55
N SER A 289 17.54 3.62 14.58
CA SER A 289 17.29 4.90 15.24
C SER A 289 16.76 5.91 14.23
N ILE A 290 15.54 6.41 14.45
CA ILE A 290 14.87 7.36 13.58
C ILE A 290 14.90 8.74 14.23
N SER A 291 15.22 9.77 13.46
CA SER A 291 15.21 11.16 13.89
C SER A 291 14.52 12.05 12.87
N PHE A 292 13.96 13.16 13.36
CA PHE A 292 13.33 14.22 12.58
C PHE A 292 14.08 15.51 12.87
N PRO A 293 15.08 15.87 12.06
CA PRO A 293 15.94 17.03 12.31
C PRO A 293 15.16 18.34 12.43
N ASP A 294 14.12 18.51 11.61
CA ASP A 294 13.34 19.74 11.54
C ASP A 294 12.17 19.77 12.54
N GLY A 295 12.00 18.73 13.34
CA GLY A 295 10.88 18.61 14.26
C GLY A 295 9.52 18.36 13.56
N GLY A 296 8.44 18.55 14.29
CA GLY A 296 7.07 18.53 13.71
C GLY A 296 6.49 17.14 13.45
N PHE A 297 7.14 16.08 13.90
CA PHE A 297 6.62 14.71 13.80
C PHE A 297 5.73 14.34 14.99
N SER A 298 4.58 13.74 14.71
CA SER A 298 3.71 13.09 15.69
C SER A 298 3.76 11.57 15.53
N MET A 299 3.74 10.83 16.63
CA MET A 299 3.66 9.36 16.62
C MET A 299 2.41 8.81 15.90
N ARG A 300 1.40 9.64 15.69
CA ARG A 300 0.19 9.30 14.90
C ARG A 300 0.46 9.19 13.39
N MET A 301 1.60 9.72 12.93
CA MET A 301 1.97 9.74 11.51
C MET A 301 2.83 8.55 11.08
N GLN A 302 2.92 7.51 11.89
CA GLN A 302 3.81 6.35 11.63
C GLN A 302 3.54 5.69 10.27
N GLN A 303 2.29 5.69 9.80
CA GLN A 303 1.91 5.08 8.53
C GLN A 303 2.60 5.77 7.34
N ALA A 304 2.63 7.10 7.32
CA ALA A 304 3.30 7.86 6.27
C ALA A 304 4.83 7.65 6.23
N LEU A 305 5.41 7.11 7.32
CA LEU A 305 6.84 6.87 7.41
C LEU A 305 7.28 5.52 6.86
N VAL A 306 6.36 4.59 6.63
CA VAL A 306 6.69 3.20 6.27
C VAL A 306 7.45 3.15 4.94
N SER A 307 6.97 3.86 3.92
CA SER A 307 7.58 3.86 2.59
C SER A 307 8.96 4.54 2.55
N PRO A 308 9.15 5.77 3.11
CA PRO A 308 10.46 6.37 3.22
C PRO A 308 11.44 5.52 4.03
N LEU A 309 10.96 4.90 5.12
CA LEU A 309 11.79 4.02 5.94
C LEU A 309 12.20 2.76 5.16
N ALA A 310 11.28 2.16 4.39
CA ALA A 310 11.59 1.01 3.55
C ALA A 310 12.68 1.35 2.53
N LEU A 311 12.61 2.52 1.88
CA LEU A 311 13.62 2.99 0.94
C LEU A 311 14.99 3.19 1.61
N MET A 312 15.02 3.89 2.75
CA MET A 312 16.27 4.11 3.50
C MET A 312 16.86 2.80 4.01
N LEU A 313 16.03 1.87 4.45
CA LEU A 313 16.47 0.56 4.91
C LEU A 313 17.07 -0.26 3.78
N GLU A 314 16.42 -0.33 2.62
CA GLU A 314 16.94 -1.03 1.44
C GLU A 314 18.26 -0.44 0.98
N ALA A 315 18.37 0.89 0.93
CA ALA A 315 19.60 1.59 0.60
C ALA A 315 20.72 1.30 1.62
N SER A 316 20.37 1.27 2.91
CA SER A 316 21.30 0.96 3.99
C SER A 316 21.82 -0.48 3.90
N LEU A 317 20.94 -1.45 3.72
CA LEU A 317 21.31 -2.87 3.60
C LEU A 317 22.13 -3.14 2.34
N ALA A 318 21.88 -2.38 1.26
CA ALA A 318 22.68 -2.41 0.04
C ALA A 318 24.00 -1.61 0.13
N ASN A 319 24.28 -0.96 1.25
CA ASN A 319 25.43 -0.05 1.45
C ASN A 319 25.49 1.07 0.37
N LYS A 320 24.35 1.63 0.01
CA LYS A 320 24.20 2.70 -0.98
C LYS A 320 23.75 3.99 -0.31
N PRO A 321 24.61 5.00 -0.14
CA PRO A 321 24.22 6.26 0.49
C PRO A 321 23.23 7.02 -0.40
N LEU A 322 22.11 7.41 0.17
CA LEU A 322 21.11 8.26 -0.49
C LEU A 322 21.62 9.70 -0.61
N ARG A 323 21.05 10.44 -1.56
CA ARG A 323 21.28 11.88 -1.72
C ARG A 323 20.62 12.63 -0.56
N GLU A 324 21.22 13.73 -0.15
CA GLU A 324 20.72 14.57 0.95
C GLU A 324 19.47 15.38 0.56
N ASP A 325 19.32 15.66 -0.74
CA ASP A 325 18.23 16.41 -1.34
C ASP A 325 17.12 15.49 -1.93
N LEU A 326 17.11 14.21 -1.53
CA LEU A 326 16.15 13.23 -2.00
C LEU A 326 14.79 13.44 -1.34
N CYS A 327 13.73 13.46 -2.14
CA CYS A 327 12.34 13.46 -1.72
C CYS A 327 11.61 12.25 -2.31
N LEU A 328 10.71 11.62 -1.54
CA LEU A 328 9.87 10.51 -1.99
C LEU A 328 8.40 10.96 -1.97
N LEU A 329 7.75 10.93 -3.12
CA LEU A 329 6.31 11.10 -3.29
C LEU A 329 5.75 9.80 -3.88
N ALA A 330 5.79 8.74 -3.11
CA ALA A 330 5.31 7.42 -3.49
C ALA A 330 5.08 6.55 -2.26
N ASN A 331 4.19 5.56 -2.40
CA ASN A 331 4.08 4.45 -1.48
C ASN A 331 4.87 3.24 -1.98
N ILE A 332 5.24 2.35 -1.07
CA ILE A 332 5.98 1.12 -1.38
C ILE A 332 5.19 -0.05 -0.82
N THR A 333 4.88 -1.02 -1.69
CA THR A 333 4.19 -2.25 -1.30
C THR A 333 5.14 -3.23 -0.60
N ARG A 334 4.60 -4.27 0.01
CA ARG A 334 5.41 -5.35 0.61
C ARG A 334 6.30 -6.05 -0.40
N THR A 335 5.86 -6.17 -1.64
CA THR A 335 6.65 -6.75 -2.73
C THR A 335 7.76 -5.83 -3.22
N GLY A 336 7.70 -4.55 -2.83
CA GLY A 336 8.62 -3.51 -3.24
C GLY A 336 8.23 -2.82 -4.54
N LYS A 337 6.98 -2.99 -5.01
CA LYS A 337 6.42 -2.15 -6.07
C LYS A 337 6.28 -0.73 -5.51
N VAL A 338 6.62 0.26 -6.32
CA VAL A 338 6.40 1.68 -6.02
C VAL A 338 5.10 2.07 -6.65
N ILE A 339 4.19 2.62 -5.85
CA ILE A 339 2.83 2.99 -6.26
C ILE A 339 2.52 4.43 -5.88
N GLU A 340 1.48 4.98 -6.48
CA GLU A 340 0.96 6.30 -6.14
C GLU A 340 0.38 6.30 -4.71
N PRO A 341 0.64 7.31 -3.87
CA PRO A 341 -0.03 7.46 -2.58
C PRO A 341 -1.46 7.98 -2.75
N ASP A 342 -2.38 7.56 -1.89
CA ASP A 342 -3.80 7.96 -1.94
C ASP A 342 -4.01 9.49 -1.88
N ASP A 343 -3.10 10.21 -1.22
CA ASP A 343 -3.10 11.66 -1.05
C ASP A 343 -2.08 12.38 -1.96
N PHE A 344 -1.72 11.73 -3.08
CA PHE A 344 -0.70 12.19 -4.03
C PHE A 344 -0.87 13.67 -4.41
N TRP A 345 -2.09 14.06 -4.80
CA TRP A 345 -2.34 15.40 -5.29
C TRP A 345 -2.17 16.47 -4.21
N GLN A 346 -2.57 16.19 -2.98
CA GLN A 346 -2.39 17.09 -1.83
C GLN A 346 -0.92 17.23 -1.45
N GLN A 347 -0.17 16.12 -1.47
CA GLN A 347 1.27 16.12 -1.23
C GLN A 347 2.01 16.85 -2.34
N LEU A 348 1.61 16.66 -3.61
CA LEU A 348 2.16 17.34 -4.77
C LEU A 348 1.92 18.85 -4.69
N ALA A 349 0.72 19.29 -4.29
CA ALA A 349 0.41 20.71 -4.08
C ALA A 349 1.40 21.35 -3.10
N LYS A 350 1.79 20.65 -2.03
CA LYS A 350 2.80 21.14 -1.09
C LYS A 350 4.19 21.21 -1.70
N LEU A 351 4.59 20.24 -2.50
CA LEU A 351 5.89 20.27 -3.19
C LEU A 351 6.00 21.42 -4.21
N ARG A 352 4.88 21.85 -4.79
CA ARG A 352 4.83 23.02 -5.69
C ARG A 352 5.19 24.31 -4.99
N GLU A 353 4.91 24.45 -3.70
CA GLU A 353 5.26 25.62 -2.89
C GLU A 353 6.75 25.67 -2.50
N VAL A 354 7.46 24.53 -2.55
CA VAL A 354 8.86 24.44 -2.14
C VAL A 354 9.76 25.12 -3.16
N GLN A 355 10.52 26.12 -2.72
CA GLN A 355 11.41 26.90 -3.59
C GLN A 355 12.71 26.15 -3.93
N ASN A 356 13.29 25.47 -2.95
CA ASN A 356 14.51 24.69 -3.13
C ASN A 356 14.14 23.23 -3.34
N GLY A 357 14.14 22.80 -4.58
CA GLY A 357 13.89 21.41 -4.94
C GLY A 357 15.14 20.54 -4.74
N GLY A 358 15.06 19.35 -5.29
CA GLY A 358 16.10 18.34 -5.23
C GLY A 358 15.76 17.22 -6.20
N ARG A 359 16.09 15.97 -5.85
CA ARG A 359 15.61 14.81 -6.60
C ARG A 359 14.30 14.29 -5.98
N LEU A 360 13.27 14.20 -6.81
CA LEU A 360 11.96 13.69 -6.44
C LEU A 360 11.74 12.31 -7.09
N ILE A 361 11.52 11.28 -6.26
CA ILE A 361 11.11 9.96 -6.74
C ILE A 361 9.58 9.87 -6.67
N VAL A 362 8.98 9.46 -7.79
CA VAL A 362 7.54 9.22 -7.94
C VAL A 362 7.29 7.82 -8.50
N SER A 363 6.06 7.31 -8.34
CA SER A 363 5.63 6.11 -9.05
C SER A 363 5.52 6.37 -10.55
N ILE A 364 5.78 5.34 -11.37
CA ILE A 364 5.48 5.40 -12.80
C ILE A 364 3.98 5.58 -13.04
N ASP A 365 3.13 5.09 -12.12
CA ASP A 365 1.67 5.23 -12.18
C ASP A 365 1.22 6.70 -12.06
N SER A 366 2.03 7.56 -11.40
CA SER A 366 1.75 8.99 -11.21
C SER A 366 2.16 9.89 -12.38
N VAL A 367 2.74 9.36 -13.44
CA VAL A 367 3.30 10.15 -14.57
C VAL A 367 2.23 11.04 -15.21
N GLU A 368 1.02 10.52 -15.43
CA GLU A 368 -0.06 11.29 -16.07
C GLU A 368 -0.56 12.44 -15.16
N LEU A 369 -0.60 12.23 -13.84
CA LEU A 369 -0.91 13.29 -12.89
C LEU A 369 0.21 14.33 -12.81
N MET A 370 1.47 13.92 -12.86
CA MET A 370 2.60 14.85 -12.89
C MET A 370 2.55 15.79 -14.10
N LYS A 371 2.13 15.31 -15.27
CA LYS A 371 1.96 16.16 -16.45
C LYS A 371 0.92 17.27 -16.25
N GLN A 372 -0.06 17.05 -15.35
CA GLN A 372 -1.11 18.03 -15.08
C GLN A 372 -0.58 19.34 -14.44
N ILE A 373 0.63 19.34 -13.87
CA ILE A 373 1.29 20.56 -13.38
C ILE A 373 1.46 21.57 -14.52
N LEU A 374 1.66 21.11 -15.75
CA LEU A 374 1.79 22.01 -16.92
C LEU A 374 0.49 22.76 -17.26
N VAL A 375 -0.67 22.25 -16.86
CA VAL A 375 -1.96 22.93 -17.01
C VAL A 375 -1.98 24.23 -16.23
N TYR A 376 -1.33 24.26 -15.06
CA TYR A 376 -1.18 25.46 -14.22
C TYR A 376 -0.08 26.40 -14.67
N GLU A 377 0.55 26.13 -15.82
CA GLU A 377 1.65 26.93 -16.36
C GLU A 377 2.89 26.99 -15.44
N GLU A 378 3.15 25.91 -14.69
CA GLU A 378 4.27 25.78 -13.75
C GLU A 378 5.40 24.83 -14.24
N PRO A 379 6.00 25.05 -15.42
CA PRO A 379 7.13 24.23 -15.86
C PRO A 379 8.36 24.33 -14.94
N ASP A 380 8.44 25.43 -14.15
CA ASP A 380 9.50 25.68 -13.16
C ASP A 380 9.58 24.58 -12.11
N PHE A 381 8.48 23.90 -11.81
CA PHE A 381 8.47 22.75 -10.92
C PHE A 381 9.48 21.69 -11.40
N PHE A 382 9.48 21.35 -12.69
CA PHE A 382 10.33 20.34 -13.29
C PHE A 382 11.79 20.77 -13.47
N ILE A 383 12.09 22.02 -13.28
CA ILE A 383 13.47 22.52 -13.16
C ILE A 383 13.94 22.46 -11.70
N ARG A 384 13.10 22.84 -10.75
CA ARG A 384 13.43 22.79 -9.32
C ARG A 384 13.59 21.34 -8.85
N TRP A 385 12.70 20.47 -9.28
CA TRP A 385 12.71 19.06 -8.95
C TRP A 385 13.22 18.22 -10.13
N GLU A 386 14.31 17.48 -9.91
CA GLU A 386 14.74 16.42 -10.80
C GLU A 386 13.85 15.19 -10.54
N VAL A 387 12.75 15.06 -11.28
CA VAL A 387 11.73 14.02 -11.06
C VAL A 387 12.14 12.74 -11.80
N ILE A 388 12.21 11.63 -11.06
CA ILE A 388 12.50 10.30 -11.59
C ILE A 388 11.31 9.39 -11.30
N ALA A 389 10.73 8.80 -12.35
CA ALA A 389 9.61 7.86 -12.23
C ALA A 389 10.14 6.43 -12.15
N VAL A 390 9.70 5.66 -11.14
CA VAL A 390 10.19 4.30 -10.90
C VAL A 390 9.04 3.34 -10.62
N SER A 391 9.24 2.04 -10.90
CA SER A 391 8.24 1.01 -10.69
C SER A 391 8.48 0.16 -9.44
N ASN A 392 9.73 0.12 -8.94
CA ASN A 392 10.09 -0.71 -7.81
C ASN A 392 11.16 -0.06 -6.92
N ILE A 393 11.27 -0.57 -5.70
CA ILE A 393 12.17 -0.02 -4.68
C ILE A 393 13.67 -0.13 -5.04
N LYS A 394 14.06 -1.11 -5.87
CA LYS A 394 15.47 -1.24 -6.29
C LYS A 394 15.84 -0.12 -7.25
N ASP A 395 14.94 0.22 -8.16
CA ASP A 395 15.10 1.36 -9.07
C ASP A 395 15.04 2.68 -8.27
N ALA A 396 14.13 2.76 -7.26
CA ALA A 396 14.07 3.92 -6.36
C ALA A 396 15.40 4.12 -5.59
N VAL A 397 16.00 3.05 -5.06
CA VAL A 397 17.32 3.10 -4.42
C VAL A 397 18.38 3.50 -5.44
N ALA A 398 18.39 2.91 -6.63
CA ALA A 398 19.35 3.25 -7.69
C ALA A 398 19.25 4.73 -8.07
N ALA A 399 18.02 5.22 -8.28
CA ALA A 399 17.77 6.62 -8.59
C ALA A 399 18.10 7.57 -7.42
N GLY A 400 17.82 7.14 -6.19
CA GLY A 400 18.01 7.95 -4.98
C GLY A 400 19.44 8.03 -4.46
N THR A 401 20.38 7.23 -4.98
CA THR A 401 21.76 7.19 -4.46
C THR A 401 22.66 8.25 -5.09
N LYS A 402 23.74 8.62 -4.34
CA LYS A 402 24.80 9.50 -4.84
C LYS A 402 25.59 8.87 -6.01
N ARG A 403 25.56 7.54 -6.12
CA ARG A 403 26.22 6.75 -7.18
C ARG A 403 25.14 5.98 -7.96
N SER A 404 24.30 6.71 -8.69
CA SER A 404 23.37 6.14 -9.66
C SER A 404 24.11 5.35 -10.75
N ASP A 405 23.35 4.62 -11.57
CA ASP A 405 23.94 4.02 -12.77
C ASP A 405 24.58 5.09 -13.70
N GLU A 406 25.40 4.66 -14.65
CA GLU A 406 26.16 5.57 -15.50
C GLU A 406 25.25 6.43 -16.39
N GLY A 407 24.12 5.88 -16.86
CA GLY A 407 23.14 6.58 -17.69
C GLY A 407 22.50 7.73 -16.92
N LEU A 408 21.89 7.44 -15.77
CA LEU A 408 21.25 8.45 -14.94
C LEU A 408 22.25 9.48 -14.39
N LEU A 409 23.51 9.07 -14.11
CA LEU A 409 24.53 10.01 -13.66
C LEU A 409 24.90 11.02 -14.76
N LYS A 410 25.02 10.58 -16.02
CA LYS A 410 25.23 11.45 -17.17
C LYS A 410 24.04 12.37 -17.40
N ALA A 411 22.83 11.82 -17.38
CA ALA A 411 21.57 12.54 -17.50
C ALA A 411 21.48 13.67 -16.46
N SER A 412 21.74 13.36 -15.18
CA SER A 412 21.72 14.35 -14.10
C SER A 412 22.74 15.48 -14.26
N ARG A 413 23.91 15.19 -14.84
CA ARG A 413 24.91 16.25 -15.13
C ARG A 413 24.41 17.22 -16.21
N ILE A 414 23.82 16.69 -17.28
CA ILE A 414 23.22 17.51 -18.34
C ILE A 414 22.06 18.31 -17.75
N PHE A 415 21.22 17.68 -16.94
CA PHE A 415 20.09 18.33 -16.29
C PHE A 415 20.52 19.46 -15.36
N SER A 416 21.56 19.26 -14.55
CA SER A 416 22.13 20.32 -13.69
C SER A 416 22.66 21.51 -14.48
N ALA A 417 23.21 21.31 -15.68
CA ALA A 417 23.59 22.40 -16.56
C ALA A 417 22.35 23.20 -17.04
N ILE A 418 21.25 22.50 -17.39
CA ILE A 418 19.99 23.13 -17.76
C ILE A 418 19.37 23.89 -16.57
N GLN A 419 19.39 23.34 -15.36
CA GLN A 419 18.96 24.02 -14.14
C GLN A 419 19.73 25.32 -13.92
N SER A 420 21.05 25.32 -14.15
CA SER A 420 21.87 26.52 -14.03
C SER A 420 21.49 27.61 -15.03
N LEU A 421 21.09 27.23 -16.25
CA LEU A 421 20.58 28.19 -17.24
C LEU A 421 19.22 28.76 -16.84
N ALA A 422 18.38 27.99 -16.19
CA ALA A 422 17.03 28.37 -15.78
C ALA A 422 17.00 29.44 -14.68
N THR A 423 18.09 29.60 -13.90
CA THR A 423 18.16 30.64 -12.87
C THR A 423 18.03 32.07 -13.41
N HIS A 424 18.29 32.27 -14.70
CA HIS A 424 18.31 33.58 -15.34
C HIS A 424 17.32 33.72 -16.52
N ASN A 425 16.59 32.65 -16.86
CA ASN A 425 15.73 32.60 -18.03
C ASN A 425 14.33 32.06 -17.67
N ASN A 426 13.32 32.49 -18.42
CA ASN A 426 12.00 31.90 -18.33
C ASN A 426 12.04 30.44 -18.80
N VAL A 427 11.55 29.50 -17.98
CA VAL A 427 11.64 28.06 -18.23
C VAL A 427 10.91 27.65 -19.51
N SER A 428 9.75 28.25 -19.81
CA SER A 428 9.02 27.94 -21.07
C SER A 428 9.83 28.33 -22.29
N GLN A 429 10.53 29.48 -22.27
CA GLN A 429 11.40 29.91 -23.36
C GLN A 429 12.66 29.04 -23.44
N LEU A 430 13.22 28.70 -22.28
CA LEU A 430 14.39 27.82 -22.18
C LEU A 430 14.10 26.42 -22.75
N ALA A 431 12.94 25.83 -22.44
CA ALA A 431 12.55 24.54 -22.95
C ALA A 431 12.32 24.51 -24.49
N ALA A 432 12.05 25.68 -25.08
CA ALA A 432 11.93 25.86 -26.53
C ALA A 432 13.28 26.10 -27.23
N ASP A 433 14.35 26.43 -26.48
CA ASP A 433 15.69 26.62 -27.05
C ASP A 433 16.25 25.31 -27.64
N HIS A 434 16.80 25.39 -28.84
CA HIS A 434 17.28 24.21 -29.58
C HIS A 434 18.35 23.42 -28.83
N ASN A 435 19.31 24.10 -28.18
CA ASN A 435 20.41 23.42 -27.49
C ASN A 435 19.91 22.74 -26.21
N VAL A 436 19.01 23.43 -25.47
CA VAL A 436 18.39 22.85 -24.27
C VAL A 436 17.52 21.67 -24.64
N ARG A 437 16.73 21.79 -25.71
CA ARG A 437 15.91 20.68 -26.22
C ARG A 437 16.76 19.48 -26.59
N SER A 438 17.87 19.67 -27.31
CA SER A 438 18.80 18.58 -27.64
C SER A 438 19.40 17.95 -26.38
N GLY A 439 19.70 18.74 -25.35
CA GLY A 439 20.12 18.24 -24.04
C GLY A 439 19.03 17.41 -23.35
N LEU A 440 17.78 17.86 -23.37
CA LEU A 440 16.63 17.13 -22.80
C LEU A 440 16.36 15.81 -23.57
N GLU A 441 16.48 15.82 -24.90
CA GLU A 441 16.39 14.61 -25.73
C GLU A 441 17.48 13.60 -25.36
N GLN A 442 18.72 14.08 -25.19
CA GLN A 442 19.83 13.23 -24.74
C GLN A 442 19.60 12.65 -23.35
N ILE A 443 19.02 13.43 -22.40
CA ILE A 443 18.63 12.93 -21.08
C ILE A 443 17.61 11.80 -21.22
N ALA A 444 16.55 11.99 -22.02
CA ALA A 444 15.51 10.99 -22.24
C ALA A 444 16.04 9.69 -22.87
N GLU A 445 17.09 9.77 -23.70
CA GLU A 445 17.75 8.58 -24.24
C GLU A 445 18.64 7.88 -23.19
N LEU A 446 19.36 8.62 -22.35
CA LEU A 446 20.25 8.08 -21.34
C LEU A 446 19.52 7.50 -20.13
N ALA A 447 18.39 8.09 -19.76
CA ALA A 447 17.59 7.76 -18.59
C ALA A 447 16.11 7.97 -18.92
N PRO A 448 15.44 6.98 -19.55
CA PRO A 448 14.02 7.09 -19.91
C PRO A 448 13.09 7.36 -18.71
N GLU A 449 13.51 6.98 -17.51
CA GLU A 449 12.83 7.24 -16.24
C GLU A 449 12.92 8.71 -15.78
N HIS A 450 13.73 9.53 -16.43
CA HIS A 450 13.92 10.94 -16.07
C HIS A 450 12.73 11.81 -16.52
N LEU A 451 11.70 11.84 -15.67
CA LEU A 451 10.41 12.42 -16.00
C LEU A 451 10.47 13.94 -16.24
N SER A 452 11.31 14.69 -15.48
CA SER A 452 11.45 16.13 -15.70
C SER A 452 11.88 16.46 -17.13
N ALA A 453 12.82 15.71 -17.70
CA ALA A 453 13.24 15.94 -19.09
C ALA A 453 12.10 15.70 -20.07
N SER A 454 11.37 14.60 -19.91
CA SER A 454 10.23 14.26 -20.78
C SER A 454 9.13 15.32 -20.73
N ILE A 455 8.81 15.83 -19.54
CA ILE A 455 7.77 16.86 -19.36
C ILE A 455 8.23 18.23 -19.91
N LEU A 456 9.50 18.59 -19.71
CA LEU A 456 10.04 19.84 -20.30
C LEU A 456 10.09 19.77 -21.83
N LEU A 457 10.32 18.60 -22.42
CA LEU A 457 10.19 18.38 -23.88
C LEU A 457 8.75 18.60 -24.36
N LEU A 458 7.74 18.13 -23.63
CA LEU A 458 6.34 18.40 -23.93
C LEU A 458 6.03 19.91 -23.88
N GLN A 459 6.55 20.62 -22.89
CA GLN A 459 6.42 22.08 -22.79
C GLN A 459 7.08 22.77 -23.97
N GLY A 460 8.32 22.41 -24.30
CA GLY A 460 9.08 23.02 -25.40
C GLY A 460 8.54 22.71 -26.80
N SER A 461 7.84 21.59 -26.99
CA SER A 461 7.18 21.21 -28.25
C SER A 461 5.79 21.85 -28.44
N GLY A 462 5.25 22.52 -27.44
CA GLY A 462 3.88 23.04 -27.44
C GLY A 462 2.79 21.97 -27.27
N ASN A 463 3.15 20.73 -26.97
CA ASN A 463 2.20 19.60 -26.79
C ASN A 463 1.79 19.42 -25.31
N ARG A 464 1.91 20.48 -24.51
CA ARG A 464 1.51 20.44 -23.09
C ARG A 464 -0.01 20.24 -22.95
N PRO A 465 -0.49 19.57 -21.90
CA PRO A 465 -1.90 19.55 -21.59
C PRO A 465 -2.36 20.97 -21.24
N ILE A 466 -3.52 21.38 -21.75
CA ILE A 466 -4.14 22.69 -21.50
C ILE A 466 -5.37 22.58 -20.59
N GLN A 467 -5.85 21.35 -20.37
CA GLN A 467 -6.99 21.04 -19.52
C GLN A 467 -6.60 19.92 -18.55
N LEU A 468 -7.21 19.93 -17.39
CA LEU A 468 -7.07 18.86 -16.40
C LEU A 468 -7.70 17.58 -16.94
N ASN A 469 -7.04 16.45 -16.70
CA ASN A 469 -7.69 15.17 -16.91
C ASN A 469 -8.72 14.92 -15.81
N ALA A 470 -9.62 13.97 -16.05
CA ALA A 470 -10.71 13.64 -15.13
C ALA A 470 -10.23 13.35 -13.70
N THR A 471 -9.13 12.64 -13.54
CA THR A 471 -8.56 12.29 -12.22
C THR A 471 -8.05 13.53 -11.48
N ALA A 472 -7.28 14.40 -12.15
CA ALA A 472 -6.78 15.63 -11.54
C ALA A 472 -7.92 16.60 -11.16
N LEU A 473 -8.94 16.71 -12.01
CA LEU A 473 -10.11 17.52 -11.70
C LEU A 473 -10.84 16.99 -10.44
N ARG A 474 -11.01 15.69 -10.32
CA ARG A 474 -11.63 15.06 -9.14
C ARG A 474 -10.84 15.33 -7.87
N TYR A 475 -9.52 15.24 -7.93
CA TYR A 475 -8.65 15.61 -6.80
C TYR A 475 -8.76 17.10 -6.42
N GLU A 476 -8.99 17.99 -7.36
CA GLU A 476 -9.22 19.43 -7.09
C GLU A 476 -10.59 19.70 -6.48
N LEU A 477 -11.62 18.96 -6.91
CA LEU A 477 -13.00 19.16 -6.44
C LEU A 477 -13.28 18.46 -5.10
N LEU A 478 -12.66 17.31 -4.81
CA LEU A 478 -12.93 16.52 -3.60
C LEU A 478 -12.77 17.33 -2.30
N PRO A 479 -11.66 18.03 -2.05
CA PRO A 479 -11.50 18.83 -0.83
C PRO A 479 -12.56 19.95 -0.73
N LEU A 480 -12.97 20.51 -1.86
CA LEU A 480 -14.02 21.54 -1.91
C LEU A 480 -15.38 20.96 -1.48
N ILE A 481 -15.76 19.81 -2.03
CA ILE A 481 -17.02 19.13 -1.67
C ILE A 481 -17.00 18.71 -0.21
N GLU A 482 -15.90 18.16 0.29
CA GLU A 482 -15.76 17.81 1.71
C GLU A 482 -15.89 19.03 2.63
N ARG A 483 -15.35 20.18 2.21
CA ARG A 483 -15.52 21.44 2.93
C ARG A 483 -16.99 21.90 2.94
N LEU A 484 -17.66 21.87 1.77
CA LEU A 484 -19.08 22.18 1.64
C LEU A 484 -19.95 21.27 2.53
N LYS A 485 -19.68 19.97 2.56
CA LYS A 485 -20.36 19.01 3.45
C LYS A 485 -20.20 19.35 4.93
N ARG A 486 -18.96 19.65 5.36
CA ARG A 486 -18.67 20.00 6.76
C ARG A 486 -19.37 21.28 7.16
N GLU A 487 -19.33 22.29 6.31
CA GLU A 487 -20.04 23.55 6.58
C GLU A 487 -21.54 23.34 6.65
N LEU A 488 -22.11 22.54 5.74
CA LEU A 488 -23.54 22.22 5.76
C LEU A 488 -23.93 21.49 7.05
N ALA A 489 -23.12 20.53 7.52
CA ALA A 489 -23.37 19.85 8.79
C ALA A 489 -23.37 20.82 9.99
N SER A 490 -22.45 21.80 10.00
CA SER A 490 -22.39 22.82 11.06
C SER A 490 -23.64 23.68 11.12
N GLN A 491 -24.29 23.93 9.98
CA GLN A 491 -25.50 24.74 9.87
C GLN A 491 -26.73 24.10 10.50
N PHE A 492 -26.73 22.79 10.74
CA PHE A 492 -27.81 22.09 11.45
C PHE A 492 -27.80 22.42 12.93
N GLU A 493 -26.63 22.46 13.56
CA GLU A 493 -26.48 22.73 14.99
C GLU A 493 -26.63 24.23 15.32
N LYS A 494 -26.00 25.07 14.53
CA LYS A 494 -25.97 26.52 14.75
C LYS A 494 -25.99 27.27 13.41
N PRO A 495 -27.16 27.74 12.96
CA PRO A 495 -27.26 28.47 11.70
C PRO A 495 -26.37 29.73 11.70
N ASP A 496 -25.41 29.80 10.77
CA ASP A 496 -24.49 30.90 10.56
C ASP A 496 -24.63 31.43 9.13
N ILE A 497 -25.35 32.55 8.98
CA ILE A 497 -25.60 33.14 7.66
C ILE A 497 -24.32 33.69 7.03
N GLU A 498 -23.46 34.32 7.83
CA GLU A 498 -22.19 34.87 7.35
C GLU A 498 -21.24 33.75 6.92
N GLY A 499 -21.20 32.62 7.67
CA GLY A 499 -20.45 31.43 7.29
C GLY A 499 -20.91 30.85 5.96
N LEU A 500 -22.23 30.78 5.72
CA LEU A 500 -22.78 30.31 4.42
C LEU A 500 -22.35 31.23 3.26
N GLU A 501 -22.35 32.56 3.44
CA GLU A 501 -21.93 33.49 2.40
C GLU A 501 -20.43 33.38 2.11
N LYS A 502 -19.59 33.32 3.15
CA LYS A 502 -18.14 33.11 3.00
C LYS A 502 -17.79 31.78 2.32
N THR A 503 -18.50 30.74 2.69
CA THR A 503 -18.32 29.42 2.07
C THR A 503 -18.70 29.43 0.59
N HIS A 504 -19.82 30.08 0.24
CA HIS A 504 -20.19 30.28 -1.16
C HIS A 504 -19.11 31.06 -1.94
N GLU A 505 -18.64 32.19 -1.40
CA GLU A 505 -17.63 33.03 -2.07
C GLU A 505 -16.33 32.23 -2.31
N ALA A 506 -15.82 31.56 -1.28
CA ALA A 506 -14.60 30.75 -1.41
C ALA A 506 -14.76 29.58 -2.37
N ALA A 507 -15.92 28.91 -2.36
CA ALA A 507 -16.21 27.84 -3.29
C ALA A 507 -16.30 28.37 -4.73
N ARG A 508 -16.97 29.48 -4.93
CA ARG A 508 -17.13 30.12 -6.23
C ARG A 508 -15.78 30.54 -6.82
N GLU A 509 -14.93 31.18 -6.01
CA GLU A 509 -13.58 31.57 -6.44
C GLU A 509 -12.77 30.37 -6.96
N LYS A 510 -12.82 29.22 -6.24
CA LYS A 510 -12.12 28.00 -6.65
C LYS A 510 -12.72 27.41 -7.93
N ILE A 511 -14.04 27.36 -8.05
CA ILE A 511 -14.75 26.81 -9.21
C ILE A 511 -14.48 27.67 -10.46
N ASP A 512 -14.58 29.00 -10.35
CA ASP A 512 -14.28 29.94 -11.45
C ASP A 512 -12.82 29.86 -11.89
N TYR A 513 -11.90 29.60 -10.97
CA TYR A 513 -10.50 29.33 -11.29
C TYR A 513 -10.31 28.05 -12.10
N LEU A 514 -11.08 27.00 -11.80
CA LEU A 514 -10.99 25.71 -12.49
C LEU A 514 -11.69 25.72 -13.85
N GLU A 515 -12.73 26.56 -14.04
CA GLU A 515 -13.59 26.56 -15.25
C GLU A 515 -12.78 26.52 -16.59
N PRO A 516 -11.76 27.37 -16.83
CA PRO A 516 -10.99 27.32 -18.09
C PRO A 516 -10.11 26.08 -18.23
N LEU A 517 -9.92 25.31 -17.15
CA LEU A 517 -9.07 24.12 -17.10
C LEU A 517 -9.87 22.83 -17.23
N VAL A 518 -11.21 22.91 -17.22
CA VAL A 518 -12.10 21.74 -17.30
C VAL A 518 -12.22 21.26 -18.73
N ALA A 519 -12.08 19.95 -18.94
CA ALA A 519 -12.36 19.35 -20.23
C ALA A 519 -13.87 19.23 -20.46
N SER A 520 -14.33 19.38 -21.72
CA SER A 520 -15.76 19.34 -22.05
C SER A 520 -16.46 18.06 -21.60
N ALA A 521 -15.75 16.95 -21.50
CA ALA A 521 -16.30 15.70 -20.96
C ALA A 521 -16.63 15.77 -19.47
N ASP A 522 -15.95 16.63 -18.72
CA ASP A 522 -16.07 16.78 -17.26
C ASP A 522 -16.86 18.04 -16.85
N GLU A 523 -17.34 18.85 -17.82
CA GLU A 523 -18.21 20.00 -17.57
C GLU A 523 -19.43 19.66 -16.69
N PRO A 524 -20.14 18.53 -16.90
CA PRO A 524 -21.29 18.19 -16.04
C PRO A 524 -20.94 18.08 -14.56
N LEU A 525 -19.80 17.46 -14.23
CA LEU A 525 -19.35 17.34 -12.84
C LEU A 525 -19.02 18.72 -12.25
N HIS A 526 -18.34 19.56 -13.01
CA HIS A 526 -18.03 20.93 -12.62
C HIS A 526 -19.30 21.75 -12.36
N ASP A 527 -20.31 21.66 -13.24
CA ASP A 527 -21.58 22.37 -13.12
C ASP A 527 -22.39 21.89 -11.90
N ASP A 528 -22.39 20.60 -11.59
CA ASP A 528 -23.05 20.05 -10.40
C ASP A 528 -22.42 20.61 -9.10
N VAL A 529 -21.10 20.74 -9.04
CA VAL A 529 -20.39 21.34 -7.90
C VAL A 529 -20.67 22.85 -7.82
N LEU A 530 -20.76 23.52 -8.96
CA LEU A 530 -21.13 24.93 -9.05
C LEU A 530 -22.57 25.15 -8.55
N GLU A 531 -23.49 24.28 -8.93
CA GLU A 531 -24.87 24.35 -8.46
C GLU A 531 -24.97 24.16 -6.94
N LEU A 532 -24.23 23.16 -6.40
CA LEU A 532 -24.12 22.98 -4.95
C LEU A 532 -23.59 24.24 -4.24
N ALA A 533 -22.54 24.85 -4.76
CA ALA A 533 -22.01 26.10 -4.21
C ALA A 533 -23.04 27.26 -4.25
N ASN A 534 -23.80 27.39 -5.35
CA ASN A 534 -24.86 28.38 -5.47
C ASN A 534 -26.03 28.15 -4.49
N ASP A 535 -26.30 26.91 -4.10
CA ASP A 535 -27.33 26.58 -3.12
C ASP A 535 -26.97 27.09 -1.71
N PHE A 536 -25.69 27.21 -1.35
CA PHE A 536 -25.27 27.90 -0.11
C PHE A 536 -25.74 29.35 -0.08
N ARG A 537 -25.63 30.06 -1.19
CA ARG A 537 -26.15 31.43 -1.31
C ARG A 537 -27.68 31.47 -1.20
N LYS A 538 -28.38 30.53 -1.85
CA LYS A 538 -29.85 30.45 -1.75
C LYS A 538 -30.26 30.20 -0.29
N LEU A 539 -29.60 29.27 0.40
CA LEU A 539 -29.86 28.96 1.81
C LEU A 539 -29.60 30.19 2.71
N ALA A 540 -28.48 30.92 2.50
CA ALA A 540 -28.18 32.15 3.23
C ALA A 540 -29.30 33.22 3.05
N LEU A 541 -29.80 33.41 1.82
CA LEU A 541 -30.89 34.33 1.54
C LEU A 541 -32.21 33.92 2.22
N VAL A 542 -32.55 32.64 2.24
CA VAL A 542 -33.73 32.11 2.93
C VAL A 542 -33.59 32.28 4.43
N ARG A 543 -32.42 32.00 5.01
CA ARG A 543 -32.12 32.23 6.44
C ARG A 543 -32.23 33.69 6.83
N LYS A 544 -31.75 34.64 6.00
CA LYS A 544 -31.95 36.09 6.21
C LYS A 544 -33.44 36.49 6.25
N ARG A 545 -34.27 35.87 5.43
CA ARG A 545 -35.76 36.08 5.45
C ARG A 545 -36.36 35.58 6.76
N ILE A 546 -35.92 34.39 7.23
CA ILE A 546 -36.40 33.81 8.50
C ILE A 546 -35.97 34.73 9.67
N GLN A 547 -34.70 35.22 9.67
CA GLN A 547 -34.22 36.12 10.70
C GLN A 547 -35.04 37.43 10.80
N LYS A 548 -35.46 37.99 9.65
CA LYS A 548 -36.32 39.14 9.59
C LYS A 548 -37.77 38.86 9.98
N ARG A 549 -38.28 37.66 9.73
CA ARG A 549 -39.66 37.22 10.01
C ARG A 549 -39.64 35.79 10.55
N PRO A 550 -39.41 35.61 11.88
CA PRO A 550 -39.22 34.26 12.47
C PRO A 550 -40.42 33.35 12.31
N ASN A 551 -41.63 33.86 12.23
CA ASN A 551 -42.86 33.09 12.10
C ASN A 551 -43.24 32.74 10.65
N ASN A 552 -42.36 33.01 9.68
CA ASN A 552 -42.60 32.69 8.28
C ASN A 552 -42.42 31.18 8.03
N GLN A 553 -43.48 30.39 8.21
CA GLN A 553 -43.48 28.93 8.04
C GLN A 553 -43.03 28.50 6.63
N SER A 554 -43.45 29.27 5.58
CA SER A 554 -43.03 28.95 4.21
C SER A 554 -41.52 29.07 4.02
N ALA A 555 -40.90 30.11 4.61
CA ALA A 555 -39.44 30.25 4.54
C ALA A 555 -38.71 29.20 5.37
N GLN A 556 -39.25 28.80 6.52
CA GLN A 556 -38.67 27.71 7.33
C GLN A 556 -38.75 26.38 6.60
N LYS A 557 -39.88 26.05 5.98
CA LYS A 557 -40.03 24.84 5.17
C LYS A 557 -39.07 24.83 3.99
N LEU A 558 -38.97 25.96 3.25
CA LEU A 558 -38.04 26.08 2.13
C LEU A 558 -36.59 25.92 2.56
N ALA A 559 -36.20 26.47 3.72
CA ALA A 559 -34.83 26.29 4.24
C ALA A 559 -34.52 24.84 4.57
N GLN A 560 -35.52 24.12 5.11
CA GLN A 560 -35.36 22.70 5.43
C GLN A 560 -35.28 21.83 4.17
N GLU A 561 -36.14 22.08 3.19
CA GLU A 561 -36.15 21.37 1.91
C GLU A 561 -34.79 21.58 1.18
N LEU A 562 -34.35 22.84 1.07
CA LEU A 562 -33.07 23.18 0.45
C LEU A 562 -31.89 22.53 1.18
N TYR A 563 -31.89 22.53 2.51
CA TYR A 563 -30.86 21.89 3.31
C TYR A 563 -30.74 20.38 3.01
N ILE A 564 -31.89 19.67 2.98
CA ILE A 564 -31.92 18.24 2.68
C ILE A 564 -31.43 17.96 1.25
N GLU A 565 -31.87 18.76 0.28
CA GLU A 565 -31.44 18.66 -1.12
C GLU A 565 -29.93 18.85 -1.26
N MET A 566 -29.37 19.90 -0.66
CA MET A 566 -27.94 20.15 -0.63
C MET A 566 -27.15 19.01 0.02
N GLN A 567 -27.64 18.46 1.12
CA GLN A 567 -27.01 17.33 1.82
C GLN A 567 -26.94 16.09 0.94
N ASN A 568 -28.05 15.76 0.26
CA ASN A 568 -28.11 14.63 -0.65
C ASN A 568 -27.14 14.82 -1.82
N ARG A 569 -27.19 15.98 -2.49
CA ARG A 569 -26.29 16.32 -3.61
C ARG A 569 -24.82 16.29 -3.19
N ALA A 570 -24.47 16.87 -2.05
CA ALA A 570 -23.09 16.83 -1.55
C ALA A 570 -22.61 15.42 -1.24
N ASN A 571 -23.49 14.53 -0.76
CA ASN A 571 -23.17 13.13 -0.53
C ASN A 571 -22.98 12.38 -1.85
N GLU A 572 -23.89 12.55 -2.81
CA GLU A 572 -23.82 11.92 -4.13
C GLU A 572 -22.55 12.32 -4.88
N LEU A 573 -22.22 13.62 -4.90
CA LEU A 573 -21.00 14.12 -5.53
C LEU A 573 -19.74 13.57 -4.83
N ASN A 574 -19.73 13.54 -3.50
CA ASN A 574 -18.60 13.00 -2.76
C ASN A 574 -18.40 11.50 -3.01
N GLU A 575 -19.50 10.73 -3.04
CA GLU A 575 -19.43 9.30 -3.34
C GLU A 575 -19.03 9.04 -4.80
N LEU A 576 -19.58 9.79 -5.76
CA LEU A 576 -19.21 9.70 -7.16
C LEU A 576 -17.70 9.92 -7.35
N ILE A 577 -17.17 11.03 -6.84
CA ILE A 577 -15.74 11.36 -6.98
C ILE A 577 -14.86 10.35 -6.23
N ALA A 578 -15.24 9.98 -5.00
CA ALA A 578 -14.47 9.01 -4.21
C ALA A 578 -14.46 7.62 -4.84
N ASN A 579 -15.53 7.20 -5.49
CA ASN A 579 -15.59 5.93 -6.21
C ASN A 579 -14.75 5.99 -7.49
N ASP A 580 -14.90 7.04 -8.28
CA ASP A 580 -14.11 7.23 -9.51
C ASP A 580 -12.60 7.30 -9.24
N LEU A 581 -12.18 7.88 -8.10
CA LEU A 581 -10.78 7.90 -7.67
C LEU A 581 -10.29 6.53 -7.17
N LYS A 582 -11.19 5.68 -6.64
CA LYS A 582 -10.87 4.31 -6.23
C LYS A 582 -10.89 3.33 -7.40
N ASP A 583 -11.79 3.55 -8.36
CA ASP A 583 -11.96 2.71 -9.55
C ASP A 583 -10.93 3.02 -10.66
N ALA A 584 -10.12 4.07 -10.51
CA ALA A 584 -8.87 4.17 -11.27
C ALA A 584 -8.16 2.83 -11.06
N PRO A 585 -7.79 2.08 -12.13
CA PRO A 585 -7.51 0.65 -12.05
C PRO A 585 -6.43 0.37 -11.02
N GLU A 586 -6.88 0.08 -9.79
CA GLU A 586 -6.01 -0.52 -8.76
C GLU A 586 -5.62 -1.88 -9.34
N GLU A 587 -4.39 -2.00 -9.82
CA GLU A 587 -3.84 -3.32 -10.05
C GLU A 587 -3.94 -4.08 -8.73
N PRO A 588 -4.64 -5.23 -8.71
CA PRO A 588 -4.88 -5.97 -7.48
C PRO A 588 -3.54 -6.37 -6.84
N GLY A 589 -3.39 -6.11 -5.55
CA GLY A 589 -2.16 -6.38 -4.79
C GLY A 589 -1.35 -5.15 -4.35
N GLN A 590 -1.87 -3.94 -4.56
CA GLN A 590 -1.18 -2.68 -4.29
C GLN A 590 -1.39 -2.13 -2.88
N ASP A 591 -1.74 -2.96 -1.89
CA ASP A 591 -1.80 -2.45 -0.51
C ASP A 591 -0.45 -1.88 -0.09
N PRO A 592 -0.36 -0.56 0.18
CA PRO A 592 0.86 0.03 0.71
C PRO A 592 1.18 -0.63 2.05
N ILE A 593 2.46 -0.76 2.34
CA ILE A 593 2.90 -1.26 3.65
C ILE A 593 2.35 -0.30 4.69
N GLY A 594 1.32 -0.72 5.44
CA GLY A 594 0.76 0.11 6.51
C GLY A 594 -0.74 0.41 6.46
N LYS A 595 -1.49 -0.08 5.45
CA LYS A 595 -2.98 -0.11 5.51
C LYS A 595 -3.48 -1.30 6.30
#